data_c8c1c6323473af10362b09b7c05df10e
#
_entry.id   c8c1c6323473af10362b09b7c05df10e
#
_cell.length_a   1.000
_cell.length_b   1.000
_cell.length_c   1.000
_cell.angle_alpha   90.00
_cell.angle_beta   90.00
_cell.angle_gamma   90.00
#
_symmetry.space_group_name_H-M   'P 1'
#
loop_
_entity.id
_entity.type
_entity.pdbx_description
1 polymer ?
#
loop_
_entity_poly.entity_id
_entity_poly.type
_entity_poly.pdbx_seq_one_letter_code
_entity_poly.pdbx_strand_id
1 'polypeptide(L)'
;MIINNEKVLLTDGQIFDIDGIKIECFLVPGHTWGHMVYLVDGKYLFTGDTIWFGADGGYSFISSLAEDNKLAVQSLAELERKLRARGLHPYFITGHTGWTDNFAFAFAHKDKSCSPFKKTSTRPIGAL
;
A
#
# COMPACT_ATOMS: atom_id res chain seq x y z
N MET A 1 5.63 15.07 -4.78
CA MET A 1 6.11 14.92 -6.17
C MET A 1 6.50 16.28 -6.72
N ILE A 2 7.59 16.34 -7.44
CA ILE A 2 8.03 17.56 -8.10
C ILE A 2 7.91 17.35 -9.61
N ILE A 3 7.20 18.26 -10.27
CA ILE A 3 7.03 18.26 -11.72
C ILE A 3 7.44 19.64 -12.21
N ASN A 4 8.41 19.71 -13.13
CA ASN A 4 8.88 20.97 -13.71
C ASN A 4 9.27 22.01 -12.65
N ASN A 5 9.99 21.58 -11.61
CA ASN A 5 10.40 22.41 -10.48
C ASN A 5 9.24 22.95 -9.62
N GLU A 6 8.02 22.49 -9.86
CA GLU A 6 6.88 22.83 -9.05
C GLU A 6 6.52 21.67 -8.14
N LYS A 7 6.16 21.98 -6.91
CA LYS A 7 5.64 20.98 -5.97
C LYS A 7 4.16 20.79 -6.24
N VAL A 8 3.77 19.57 -6.55
CA VAL A 8 2.37 19.20 -6.67
C VAL A 8 1.97 18.46 -5.41
N LEU A 9 0.99 19.00 -4.68
CA LEU A 9 0.42 18.34 -3.52
C LEU A 9 -0.61 17.33 -4.00
N LEU A 10 -0.35 16.05 -3.74
CA LEU A 10 -1.27 14.99 -4.06
C LEU A 10 -2.33 14.90 -2.97
N THR A 11 -3.58 14.76 -3.37
CA THR A 11 -4.71 14.61 -2.46
C THR A 11 -5.29 13.21 -2.58
N ASP A 12 -5.96 12.77 -1.52
CA ASP A 12 -6.65 11.49 -1.51
C ASP A 12 -7.72 11.45 -2.61
N GLY A 13 -7.71 10.39 -3.39
CA GLY A 13 -8.64 10.20 -4.49
C GLY A 13 -8.30 10.92 -5.78
N GLN A 14 -7.18 11.63 -5.82
CA GLN A 14 -6.77 12.35 -7.03
C GLN A 14 -6.42 11.37 -8.15
N ILE A 15 -6.85 11.71 -9.37
CA ILE A 15 -6.62 10.88 -10.55
C ILE A 15 -5.82 11.67 -11.57
N PHE A 16 -4.76 11.04 -12.07
CA PHE A 16 -3.95 11.57 -13.17
C PHE A 16 -4.12 10.68 -14.40
N ASP A 17 -4.06 11.30 -15.57
CA ASP A 17 -3.89 10.59 -16.83
C ASP A 17 -2.56 11.03 -17.44
N ILE A 18 -1.63 10.08 -17.55
CA ILE A 18 -0.30 10.33 -18.10
C ILE A 18 -0.17 9.42 -19.32
N ASP A 19 -0.23 10.01 -20.51
CA ASP A 19 -0.11 9.29 -21.78
C ASP A 19 -1.08 8.11 -21.89
N GLY A 20 -2.32 8.30 -21.43
CA GLY A 20 -3.35 7.28 -21.46
C GLY A 20 -3.32 6.30 -20.30
N ILE A 21 -2.36 6.44 -19.39
CA ILE A 21 -2.27 5.63 -18.17
C ILE A 21 -2.94 6.37 -17.04
N LYS A 22 -3.98 5.76 -16.45
CA LYS A 22 -4.70 6.34 -15.33
C LYS A 22 -4.04 5.95 -14.02
N ILE A 23 -3.71 6.95 -13.20
CA ILE A 23 -3.14 6.75 -11.87
C ILE A 23 -4.05 7.39 -10.85
N GLU A 24 -4.55 6.60 -9.92
CA GLU A 24 -5.37 7.07 -8.82
C GLU A 24 -4.56 7.01 -7.52
N CYS A 25 -4.62 8.08 -6.73
CA CYS A 25 -3.86 8.22 -5.50
C CYS A 25 -4.76 8.00 -4.30
N PHE A 26 -4.29 7.20 -3.34
CA PHE A 26 -4.93 7.03 -2.05
C PHE A 26 -3.99 7.49 -0.96
N LEU A 27 -4.46 8.38 -0.09
CA LEU A 27 -3.69 8.77 1.08
C LEU A 27 -3.83 7.69 2.15
N VAL A 28 -2.71 7.13 2.58
CA VAL A 28 -2.67 6.06 3.58
C VAL A 28 -1.64 6.46 4.65
N PRO A 29 -2.00 7.42 5.52
CA PRO A 29 -1.04 7.92 6.51
C PRO A 29 -0.80 6.91 7.62
N GLY A 30 0.32 7.08 8.31
CA GLY A 30 0.70 6.26 9.46
C GLY A 30 2.17 5.90 9.43
N HIS A 31 2.65 5.22 8.39
CA HIS A 31 4.08 5.02 8.19
C HIS A 31 4.77 6.38 8.04
N THR A 32 4.22 7.23 7.17
CA THR A 32 4.47 8.68 7.17
C THR A 32 3.14 9.41 7.03
N TRP A 33 3.10 10.70 7.38
CA TRP A 33 1.86 11.48 7.30
C TRP A 33 1.36 11.65 5.87
N GLY A 34 2.28 11.74 4.91
CA GLY A 34 1.94 11.96 3.52
C GLY A 34 2.05 10.72 2.64
N HIS A 35 2.07 9.52 3.24
CA HIS A 35 2.25 8.29 2.45
C HIS A 35 1.09 8.06 1.50
N MET A 36 1.42 7.83 0.24
CA MET A 36 0.45 7.60 -0.83
C MET A 36 0.61 6.20 -1.40
N VAL A 37 -0.52 5.65 -1.81
CA VAL A 37 -0.62 4.38 -2.53
C VAL A 37 -1.18 4.70 -3.91
N TYR A 38 -0.64 4.09 -4.95
CA TYR A 38 -0.99 4.40 -6.33
C TYR A 38 -1.63 3.21 -7.01
N LEU A 39 -2.84 3.42 -7.55
CA LEU A 39 -3.53 2.42 -8.35
C LEU A 39 -3.37 2.79 -9.82
N VAL A 40 -2.68 1.95 -10.57
CA VAL A 40 -2.37 2.18 -11.99
C VAL A 40 -3.31 1.34 -12.85
N ASP A 41 -4.07 2.00 -13.69
CA ASP A 41 -5.06 1.39 -14.61
C ASP A 41 -6.06 0.45 -13.92
N GLY A 42 -6.34 0.68 -12.64
CA GLY A 42 -7.20 -0.19 -11.85
C GLY A 42 -6.66 -1.61 -11.65
N LYS A 43 -5.43 -1.88 -12.06
CA LYS A 43 -4.84 -3.23 -12.06
C LYS A 43 -3.66 -3.39 -11.12
N TYR A 44 -2.85 -2.36 -10.95
CA TYR A 44 -1.59 -2.45 -10.19
C TYR A 44 -1.64 -1.46 -9.05
N LEU A 45 -1.60 -1.96 -7.83
CA LEU A 45 -1.58 -1.14 -6.63
C LEU A 45 -0.17 -1.12 -6.04
N PHE A 46 0.50 0.02 -6.15
CA PHE A 46 1.82 0.22 -5.58
C PHE A 46 1.66 0.74 -4.16
N THR A 47 1.91 -0.11 -3.18
CA THR A 47 1.63 0.18 -1.78
C THR A 47 2.83 0.74 -1.02
N GLY A 48 4.04 0.66 -1.59
CA GLY A 48 5.24 1.07 -0.87
C GLY A 48 5.37 0.30 0.44
N ASP A 49 5.64 1.01 1.52
CA ASP A 49 5.83 0.41 2.84
C ASP A 49 4.55 0.31 3.67
N THR A 50 3.39 0.57 3.08
CA THR A 50 2.11 0.47 3.80
C THR A 50 1.80 -0.98 4.17
N ILE A 51 2.11 -1.91 3.27
CA ILE A 51 1.89 -3.34 3.47
C ILE A 51 3.23 -4.05 3.46
N TRP A 52 3.40 -4.95 4.40
CA TRP A 52 4.56 -5.81 4.50
C TRP A 52 4.13 -7.27 4.44
N PHE A 53 4.62 -8.03 3.47
CA PHE A 53 4.25 -9.42 3.32
C PHE A 53 5.14 -10.32 4.17
N GLY A 54 4.50 -11.06 5.08
CA GLY A 54 5.10 -12.21 5.73
C GLY A 54 4.75 -13.49 4.97
N ALA A 55 5.14 -14.64 5.51
CA ALA A 55 4.85 -15.93 4.89
C ALA A 55 3.35 -16.22 4.86
N ASP A 56 2.60 -15.69 5.81
CA ASP A 56 1.19 -15.99 6.05
C ASP A 56 0.26 -14.84 5.64
N GLY A 57 0.76 -13.79 5.05
CA GLY A 57 -0.07 -12.69 4.55
C GLY A 57 0.53 -11.32 4.79
N GLY A 58 -0.25 -10.30 4.40
CA GLY A 58 0.14 -8.91 4.53
C GLY A 58 -0.14 -8.36 5.92
N TYR A 59 0.81 -7.58 6.42
CA TYR A 59 0.75 -6.89 7.70
C TYR A 59 0.82 -5.39 7.47
N SER A 60 0.25 -4.62 8.36
CA SER A 60 0.56 -3.20 8.43
C SER A 60 2.02 -3.02 8.78
N PHE A 61 2.71 -2.15 8.05
CA PHE A 61 4.10 -1.86 8.38
C PHE A 61 4.13 -0.99 9.63
N ILE A 62 4.46 -1.60 10.74
CA ILE A 62 4.57 -0.91 12.02
C ILE A 62 5.99 -1.09 12.53
N SER A 63 6.64 0.01 12.77
CA SER A 63 7.98 0.01 13.31
C SER A 63 8.16 1.23 14.22
N SER A 64 9.27 1.26 14.92
CA SER A 64 9.65 2.44 15.70
C SER A 64 9.90 3.66 14.80
N LEU A 65 10.00 3.45 13.49
CA LEU A 65 10.21 4.51 12.52
C LEU A 65 8.91 5.05 11.93
N ALA A 66 7.78 4.40 12.16
CA ALA A 66 6.50 4.89 11.69
C ALA A 66 6.03 6.06 12.56
N GLU A 67 5.41 7.05 11.92
CA GLU A 67 4.98 8.25 12.64
C GLU A 67 3.75 7.97 13.52
N ASP A 68 2.83 7.11 13.06
CA ASP A 68 1.63 6.75 13.82
C ASP A 68 1.17 5.35 13.44
N ASN A 69 1.47 4.37 14.28
CA ASN A 69 1.16 2.97 14.03
C ASN A 69 -0.34 2.68 14.05
N LYS A 70 -1.07 3.31 14.94
CA LYS A 70 -2.52 3.13 15.03
C LYS A 70 -3.20 3.68 13.79
N LEU A 71 -2.77 4.83 13.33
CA LEU A 71 -3.28 5.45 12.11
C LEU A 71 -2.95 4.58 10.90
N ALA A 72 -1.78 3.97 10.84
CA ALA A 72 -1.40 3.07 9.76
C ALA A 72 -2.38 1.90 9.62
N VAL A 73 -2.75 1.28 10.74
CA VAL A 73 -3.73 0.19 10.76
C VAL A 73 -5.10 0.67 10.28
N GLN A 74 -5.55 1.81 10.76
CA GLN A 74 -6.83 2.37 10.37
C GLN A 74 -6.88 2.73 8.89
N SER A 75 -5.80 3.33 8.39
CA SER A 75 -5.70 3.74 6.99
C SER A 75 -5.69 2.53 6.05
N LEU A 76 -5.03 1.45 6.44
CA LEU A 76 -4.99 0.24 5.65
C LEU A 76 -6.36 -0.44 5.60
N ALA A 77 -7.08 -0.45 6.72
CA ALA A 77 -8.46 -0.97 6.76
C ALA A 77 -9.37 -0.14 5.84
N GLU A 78 -9.20 1.17 5.81
CA GLU A 78 -9.97 2.05 4.94
C GLU A 78 -9.64 1.83 3.47
N LEU A 79 -8.38 1.60 3.14
CA LEU A 79 -7.97 1.25 1.78
C LEU A 79 -8.64 -0.04 1.32
N GLU A 80 -8.62 -1.08 2.17
CA GLU A 80 -9.30 -2.33 1.86
C GLU A 80 -10.78 -2.11 1.58
N ARG A 81 -11.44 -1.34 2.44
CA ARG A 81 -12.86 -1.04 2.30
C ARG A 81 -13.16 -0.37 0.95
N LYS A 82 -12.37 0.62 0.57
CA LYS A 82 -12.52 1.33 -0.71
C LYS A 82 -12.37 0.41 -1.90
N LEU A 83 -11.36 -0.46 -1.88
CA LEU A 83 -11.12 -1.41 -2.96
C LEU A 83 -12.27 -2.42 -3.08
N ARG A 84 -12.76 -2.96 -1.95
CA ARG A 84 -13.88 -3.90 -1.94
C ARG A 84 -15.16 -3.26 -2.44
N ALA A 85 -15.45 -2.04 -2.02
CA ALA A 85 -16.66 -1.33 -2.43
C ALA A 85 -16.72 -1.11 -3.94
N ARG A 86 -15.56 -1.02 -4.60
CA ARG A 86 -15.45 -0.82 -6.04
C ARG A 86 -15.24 -2.13 -6.81
N GLY A 87 -15.19 -3.27 -6.13
CA GLY A 87 -14.94 -4.57 -6.76
C GLY A 87 -13.57 -4.70 -7.39
N LEU A 88 -12.58 -3.99 -6.87
CA LEU A 88 -11.23 -3.99 -7.44
C LEU A 88 -10.39 -5.13 -6.84
N HIS A 89 -9.67 -5.83 -7.72
CA HIS A 89 -8.76 -6.91 -7.33
C HIS A 89 -7.40 -6.69 -8.00
N PRO A 90 -6.65 -5.68 -7.56
CA PRO A 90 -5.39 -5.34 -8.20
C PRO A 90 -4.27 -6.31 -7.80
N TYR A 91 -3.18 -6.26 -8.57
CA TYR A 91 -1.90 -6.78 -8.11
C TYR A 91 -1.36 -5.82 -7.05
N PHE A 92 -0.99 -6.35 -5.88
CA PHE A 92 -0.41 -5.58 -4.79
C PHE A 92 1.10 -5.65 -4.89
N ILE A 93 1.75 -4.52 -5.09
CA ILE A 93 3.19 -4.43 -5.28
C ILE A 93 3.76 -3.60 -4.13
N THR A 94 4.53 -4.26 -3.25
CA THR A 94 5.10 -3.62 -2.08
C THR A 94 6.48 -3.03 -2.37
N GLY A 95 6.99 -2.22 -1.44
CA GLY A 95 8.31 -1.62 -1.59
C GLY A 95 9.46 -2.61 -1.44
N HIS A 96 9.32 -3.64 -0.57
CA HIS A 96 10.43 -4.51 -0.20
C HIS A 96 10.12 -6.00 -0.18
N THR A 97 8.86 -6.39 -0.24
CA THR A 97 8.45 -7.79 0.04
C THR A 97 7.78 -8.49 -1.14
N GLY A 98 7.90 -7.92 -2.34
CA GLY A 98 7.38 -8.53 -3.56
C GLY A 98 5.94 -8.12 -3.85
N TRP A 99 5.21 -8.98 -4.57
CA TRP A 99 3.86 -8.70 -5.01
C TRP A 99 2.96 -9.92 -4.84
N THR A 100 1.65 -9.67 -4.84
CA THR A 100 0.65 -10.74 -4.87
C THR A 100 -0.60 -10.27 -5.63
N ASP A 101 -1.28 -11.20 -6.27
CA ASP A 101 -2.60 -10.97 -6.86
C ASP A 101 -3.73 -11.47 -5.95
N ASN A 102 -3.38 -11.99 -4.78
CA ASN A 102 -4.36 -12.53 -3.84
C ASN A 102 -4.79 -11.44 -2.86
N PHE A 103 -6.01 -10.94 -3.06
CA PHE A 103 -6.57 -9.86 -2.24
C PHE A 103 -6.63 -10.24 -0.76
N ALA A 104 -7.12 -11.44 -0.46
CA ALA A 104 -7.25 -11.90 0.91
C ALA A 104 -5.88 -12.03 1.59
N PHE A 105 -4.87 -12.51 0.86
CA PHE A 105 -3.51 -12.59 1.37
C PHE A 105 -2.94 -11.21 1.69
N ALA A 106 -3.17 -10.24 0.82
CA ALA A 106 -2.61 -8.89 1.00
C ALA A 106 -3.08 -8.23 2.30
N PHE A 107 -4.32 -8.49 2.72
CA PHE A 107 -4.91 -7.87 3.91
C PHE A 107 -5.09 -8.84 5.08
N ALA A 108 -4.52 -10.04 5.02
CA ALA A 108 -4.79 -11.11 5.98
C ALA A 108 -4.52 -10.71 7.43
N HIS A 109 -3.50 -9.91 7.67
CA HIS A 109 -3.09 -9.46 9.00
C HIS A 109 -2.96 -7.93 9.06
N LYS A 110 -3.84 -7.21 8.39
CA LYS A 110 -3.79 -5.75 8.29
C LYS A 110 -3.87 -5.03 9.63
N ASP A 111 -4.45 -5.69 10.63
CA ASP A 111 -4.60 -5.15 11.99
C ASP A 111 -3.41 -5.47 12.90
N LYS A 112 -2.40 -6.14 12.38
CA LYS A 112 -1.22 -6.54 13.13
C LYS A 112 0.01 -5.91 12.55
N SER A 113 0.97 -5.62 13.43
CA SER A 113 2.26 -5.12 13.01
C SER A 113 3.19 -6.24 12.60
N CYS A 114 3.95 -5.99 11.55
CA CYS A 114 5.12 -6.80 11.26
C CYS A 114 6.30 -6.18 12.00
N SER A 115 6.76 -6.84 13.06
CA SER A 115 7.95 -6.37 13.76
C SER A 115 9.14 -6.44 12.81
N PRO A 116 9.97 -5.40 12.74
CA PRO A 116 11.16 -5.43 11.90
C PRO A 116 12.16 -6.49 12.35
N PHE A 117 12.04 -7.00 13.57
CA PHE A 117 12.89 -8.07 14.08
C PHE A 117 12.26 -9.45 13.93
N LYS A 118 11.00 -9.52 13.52
CA LYS A 118 10.34 -10.79 13.27
C LYS A 118 10.81 -11.33 11.93
N LYS A 119 11.27 -12.58 11.93
CA LYS A 119 11.71 -13.22 10.71
C LYS A 119 10.51 -13.44 9.78
N THR A 120 10.53 -12.78 8.65
CA THR A 120 9.51 -12.95 7.62
C THR A 120 9.99 -13.90 6.55
N SER A 121 9.07 -14.38 5.72
CA SER A 121 9.44 -15.15 4.54
C SER A 121 10.29 -14.30 3.62
N THR A 122 11.34 -14.92 3.05
CA THR A 122 12.16 -14.28 2.02
C THR A 122 11.52 -14.41 0.64
N ARG A 123 10.46 -15.21 0.52
CA ARG A 123 9.77 -15.43 -0.75
C ARG A 123 8.27 -15.26 -0.56
N PRO A 124 7.76 -14.03 -0.56
CA PRO A 124 6.33 -13.80 -0.56
C PRO A 124 5.71 -14.35 -1.86
N ILE A 125 4.41 -14.60 -1.81
CA ILE A 125 3.66 -15.04 -2.99
C ILE A 125 3.82 -13.98 -4.08
N GLY A 126 4.17 -14.42 -5.29
CA GLY A 126 4.39 -13.52 -6.41
C GLY A 126 5.69 -12.74 -6.37
N ALA A 127 6.66 -13.15 -5.58
CA ALA A 127 7.98 -12.51 -5.57
C ALA A 127 8.68 -12.69 -6.91
N LEU A 128 9.34 -11.66 -7.33
CA LEU A 128 10.10 -11.65 -8.57
C LEU A 128 11.47 -12.30 -8.40
#